data_a9f36a3084320e72d6da5d855621e46a
#
_entry.id   a9f36a3084320e72d6da5d855621e46a
#
_cell.length_a   1.000
_cell.length_b   1.000
_cell.length_c   1.000
_cell.angle_alpha   90.00
_cell.angle_beta   90.00
_cell.angle_gamma   90.00
#
_symmetry.space_group_name_H-M   'P 1'
#
loop_
_entity.id
_entity.type
_entity.pdbx_description
1 polymer ?
#
loop_
_entity_poly.entity_id
_entity_poly.type
_entity_poly.pdbx_seq_one_letter_code
_entity_poly.pdbx_strand_id
1 'polypeptide(L)'
;MIKKNYLGFVIILIAFILDRVSKILIINHSNTFGKLDMSLNPFLNLNLIWNEGIAFGLFSFDEKNYYNLLTFLIIGIILVLLWLMFRSSGLEKLGFASVIGGSLGNVTDRIFYSSVPDFIDLNYNGFHWFVFNVADIFITLGVMILIFCEFKKKEK
;
A
#
# COMPACT_ATOMS: atom_id res chain seq x y z
N MET A 1 -15.43 19.10 -16.74
CA MET A 1 -15.22 17.78 -16.10
C MET A 1 -13.75 17.45 -15.85
N ILE A 2 -12.82 17.74 -16.77
CA ILE A 2 -11.38 17.37 -16.68
C ILE A 2 -10.69 18.01 -15.46
N LYS A 3 -10.91 19.31 -15.18
CA LYS A 3 -10.30 20.00 -14.00
C LYS A 3 -10.67 19.39 -12.64
N LYS A 4 -11.83 18.75 -12.50
CA LYS A 4 -12.28 18.15 -11.22
C LYS A 4 -11.56 16.84 -10.86
N ASN A 5 -10.93 16.16 -11.83
CA ASN A 5 -10.27 14.86 -11.60
C ASN A 5 -8.75 14.98 -11.48
N TYR A 6 -8.17 16.11 -11.91
CA TYR A 6 -6.72 16.31 -11.93
C TYR A 6 -6.05 16.05 -10.57
N LEU A 7 -6.63 16.57 -9.48
CA LEU A 7 -6.07 16.39 -8.14
C LEU A 7 -6.05 14.91 -7.71
N GLY A 8 -7.10 14.14 -8.04
CA GLY A 8 -7.12 12.70 -7.77
C GLY A 8 -5.99 11.97 -8.49
N PHE A 9 -5.78 12.25 -9.78
CA PHE A 9 -4.67 11.65 -10.54
C PHE A 9 -3.30 12.05 -10.02
N VAL A 10 -3.12 13.31 -9.58
CA VAL A 10 -1.88 13.76 -8.96
C VAL A 10 -1.58 12.98 -7.68
N ILE A 11 -2.58 12.75 -6.83
CA ILE A 11 -2.41 11.95 -5.59
C ILE A 11 -2.06 10.51 -5.91
N ILE A 12 -2.75 9.87 -6.87
CA ILE A 12 -2.42 8.52 -7.32
C ILE A 12 -0.95 8.45 -7.73
N LEU A 13 -0.51 9.39 -8.56
CA LEU A 13 0.86 9.44 -9.07
C LEU A 13 1.89 9.66 -7.95
N ILE A 14 1.62 10.58 -7.02
CA ILE A 14 2.50 10.86 -5.88
C ILE A 14 2.63 9.62 -4.99
N ALA A 15 1.50 9.00 -4.60
CA ALA A 15 1.51 7.80 -3.77
C ALA A 15 2.28 6.66 -4.43
N PHE A 16 2.03 6.41 -5.71
CA PHE A 16 2.73 5.40 -6.49
C PHE A 16 4.24 5.68 -6.59
N ILE A 17 4.64 6.90 -6.94
CA ILE A 17 6.07 7.25 -7.10
C ILE A 17 6.79 7.15 -5.76
N LEU A 18 6.23 7.67 -4.67
CA LEU A 18 6.86 7.61 -3.35
C LEU A 18 7.04 6.16 -2.89
N ASP A 19 6.06 5.31 -3.13
CA ASP A 19 6.18 3.88 -2.85
C ASP A 19 7.28 3.23 -3.70
N ARG A 20 7.28 3.46 -5.02
CA ARG A 20 8.30 2.90 -5.92
C ARG A 20 9.72 3.33 -5.56
N VAL A 21 9.90 4.63 -5.34
CA VAL A 21 11.23 5.18 -5.01
C VAL A 21 11.73 4.60 -3.69
N SER A 22 10.91 4.57 -2.64
CA SER A 22 11.30 4.03 -1.35
C SER A 22 11.69 2.54 -1.45
N LYS A 23 10.88 1.72 -2.14
CA LYS A 23 11.15 0.29 -2.34
C LYS A 23 12.44 0.04 -3.13
N ILE A 24 12.64 0.79 -4.22
CA ILE A 24 13.88 0.67 -5.03
C ILE A 24 15.12 1.01 -4.19
N LEU A 25 15.08 2.06 -3.38
CA LEU A 25 16.18 2.45 -2.52
C LEU A 25 16.50 1.36 -1.48
N ILE A 26 15.49 0.80 -0.85
CA ILE A 26 15.62 -0.25 0.17
C ILE A 26 16.15 -1.55 -0.45
N ILE A 27 15.61 -1.98 -1.58
CA ILE A 27 16.06 -3.19 -2.29
C ILE A 27 17.51 -3.04 -2.74
N ASN A 28 17.86 -1.89 -3.34
CA ASN A 28 19.24 -1.63 -3.77
C ASN A 28 20.23 -1.60 -2.60
N HIS A 29 19.84 -1.00 -1.47
CA HIS A 29 20.64 -1.01 -0.25
C HIS A 29 20.87 -2.45 0.23
N SER A 30 19.82 -3.25 0.33
CA SER A 30 19.90 -4.65 0.74
C SER A 30 20.77 -5.49 -0.20
N ASN A 31 20.67 -5.27 -1.50
CA ASN A 31 21.50 -5.97 -2.50
C ASN A 31 23.00 -5.59 -2.43
N THR A 32 23.29 -4.35 -2.06
CA THR A 32 24.68 -3.84 -2.02
C THR A 32 25.38 -4.17 -0.71
N PHE A 33 24.70 -4.03 0.42
CA PHE A 33 25.29 -4.13 1.76
C PHE A 33 24.85 -5.39 2.53
N GLY A 34 24.01 -6.23 1.95
CA GLY A 34 23.43 -7.41 2.60
C GLY A 34 22.10 -7.09 3.31
N LYS A 35 21.72 -7.94 4.26
CA LYS A 35 20.44 -7.83 4.95
C LYS A 35 20.25 -6.42 5.54
N LEU A 36 19.15 -5.77 5.18
CA LEU A 36 18.75 -4.50 5.78
C LEU A 36 18.21 -4.76 7.19
N ASP A 37 18.90 -4.25 8.20
CA ASP A 37 18.50 -4.29 9.61
C ASP A 37 19.09 -3.05 10.29
N MET A 38 18.36 -1.93 10.20
CA MET A 38 18.80 -0.62 10.67
C MET A 38 17.82 -0.07 11.69
N SER A 39 18.28 0.16 12.90
CA SER A 39 17.52 0.92 13.89
C SER A 39 17.74 2.41 13.69
N LEU A 40 16.71 3.13 13.32
CA LEU A 40 16.74 4.58 13.13
C LEU A 40 16.53 5.33 14.45
N ASN A 41 15.67 4.80 15.31
CA ASN A 41 15.38 5.30 16.65
C ASN A 41 14.69 4.21 17.49
N PRO A 42 14.41 4.44 18.80
CA PRO A 42 13.78 3.43 19.67
C PRO A 42 12.41 2.89 19.21
N PHE A 43 11.78 3.56 18.25
CA PHE A 43 10.42 3.22 17.80
C PHE A 43 10.35 2.77 16.34
N LEU A 44 11.42 2.95 15.57
CA LEU A 44 11.41 2.75 14.12
C LEU A 44 12.68 2.05 13.65
N ASN A 45 12.51 0.89 13.05
CA ASN A 45 13.55 0.17 12.34
C ASN A 45 13.23 0.08 10.84
N LEU A 46 14.28 -0.10 10.04
CA LEU A 46 14.16 -0.53 8.65
C LEU A 46 14.63 -1.97 8.53
N ASN A 47 13.70 -2.88 8.21
CA ASN A 47 13.98 -4.31 8.11
C ASN A 47 13.25 -4.90 6.91
N LEU A 48 13.96 -5.20 5.82
CA LEU A 48 13.35 -5.69 4.57
C LEU A 48 12.82 -7.11 4.73
N ILE A 49 11.50 -7.27 4.57
CA ILE A 49 10.79 -8.55 4.55
C ILE A 49 10.02 -8.64 3.23
N TRP A 50 10.15 -9.77 2.53
CA TRP A 50 9.36 -10.07 1.35
C TRP A 50 8.04 -10.72 1.76
N ASN A 51 6.94 -9.96 1.63
CA ASN A 51 5.60 -10.40 2.02
C ASN A 51 4.92 -11.10 0.83
N GLU A 52 4.78 -12.40 0.92
CA GLU A 52 4.13 -13.24 -0.10
C GLU A 52 2.59 -13.22 0.00
N GLY A 53 2.04 -12.44 0.90
CA GLY A 53 0.58 -12.26 1.03
C GLY A 53 -0.14 -13.40 1.74
N ILE A 54 0.61 -14.36 2.31
CA ILE A 54 0.07 -15.49 3.06
C ILE A 54 0.15 -15.17 4.56
N ALA A 55 -0.94 -14.67 5.14
CA ALA A 55 -1.04 -14.56 6.57
C ALA A 55 -1.16 -15.98 7.19
N PHE A 56 -0.22 -16.33 8.06
CA PHE A 56 -0.25 -17.52 8.94
C PHE A 56 -0.09 -18.91 8.30
N GLY A 57 0.41 -19.05 7.06
CA GLY A 57 0.62 -20.36 6.44
C GLY A 57 -0.66 -21.21 6.28
N LEU A 58 -1.84 -20.56 6.24
CA LEU A 58 -3.15 -21.22 6.33
C LEU A 58 -3.59 -21.94 5.05
N PHE A 59 -2.89 -21.78 3.93
CA PHE A 59 -3.28 -22.40 2.65
C PHE A 59 -2.09 -23.08 2.00
N SER A 60 -1.98 -24.40 2.21
CA SER A 60 -1.00 -25.31 1.59
C SER A 60 -1.42 -25.78 0.19
N PHE A 61 -2.08 -24.93 -0.59
CA PHE A 61 -2.38 -25.22 -1.99
C PHE A 61 -1.36 -24.54 -2.89
N ASP A 62 -1.22 -24.95 -4.15
CA ASP A 62 -0.28 -24.40 -5.14
C ASP A 62 -0.12 -22.87 -5.00
N GLU A 63 0.93 -22.43 -4.31
CA GLU A 63 1.16 -21.04 -3.85
C GLU A 63 1.03 -20.03 -4.97
N LYS A 64 1.43 -20.40 -6.18
CA LYS A 64 1.43 -19.53 -7.35
C LYS A 64 0.02 -19.18 -7.87
N ASN A 65 -0.92 -20.12 -7.81
CA ASN A 65 -2.29 -19.91 -8.29
C ASN A 65 -3.08 -19.01 -7.34
N TYR A 66 -2.90 -19.16 -6.03
CA TYR A 66 -3.54 -18.29 -5.03
C TYR A 66 -3.01 -16.87 -5.08
N TYR A 67 -1.70 -16.72 -5.25
CA TYR A 67 -1.07 -15.43 -5.37
C TYR A 67 -1.59 -14.65 -6.58
N ASN A 68 -1.70 -15.32 -7.72
CA ASN A 68 -2.29 -14.73 -8.92
C ASN A 68 -3.77 -14.37 -8.70
N LEU A 69 -4.57 -15.24 -8.08
CA LEU A 69 -5.96 -14.97 -7.76
C LEU A 69 -6.10 -13.74 -6.87
N LEU A 70 -5.28 -13.63 -5.81
CA LEU A 70 -5.24 -12.45 -4.94
C LEU A 70 -4.91 -11.18 -5.73
N THR A 71 -3.93 -11.24 -6.61
CA THR A 71 -3.54 -10.10 -7.45
C THR A 71 -4.67 -9.67 -8.38
N PHE A 72 -5.37 -10.63 -9.03
CA PHE A 72 -6.53 -10.33 -9.87
C PHE A 72 -7.68 -9.71 -9.06
N LEU A 73 -7.94 -10.20 -7.86
CA LEU A 73 -8.96 -9.65 -6.96
C LEU A 73 -8.63 -8.20 -6.59
N ILE A 74 -7.38 -7.91 -6.24
CA ILE A 74 -6.94 -6.54 -5.91
C ILE A 74 -7.10 -5.63 -7.14
N ILE A 75 -6.73 -6.08 -8.34
CA ILE A 75 -6.94 -5.30 -9.58
C ILE A 75 -8.43 -5.01 -9.78
N GLY A 76 -9.30 -5.99 -9.56
CA GLY A 76 -10.75 -5.79 -9.61
C GLY A 76 -11.23 -4.72 -8.62
N ILE A 77 -10.74 -4.76 -7.39
CA ILE A 77 -11.03 -3.73 -6.37
C ILE A 77 -10.55 -2.35 -6.84
N ILE A 78 -9.35 -2.23 -7.39
CA ILE A 78 -8.82 -0.96 -7.91
C ILE A 78 -9.74 -0.39 -9.00
N LEU A 79 -10.27 -1.21 -9.91
CA LEU A 79 -11.21 -0.76 -10.94
C LEU A 79 -12.52 -0.23 -10.34
N VAL A 80 -13.05 -0.89 -9.31
CA VAL A 80 -14.23 -0.42 -8.57
C VAL A 80 -13.92 0.91 -7.86
N LEU A 81 -12.77 1.03 -7.19
CA LEU A 81 -12.36 2.26 -6.52
C LEU A 81 -12.16 3.41 -7.52
N LEU A 82 -11.61 3.16 -8.69
CA LEU A 82 -11.52 4.15 -9.77
C LEU A 82 -12.91 4.65 -10.20
N TRP A 83 -13.85 3.75 -10.40
CA TRP A 83 -15.23 4.10 -10.74
C TRP A 83 -15.88 4.95 -9.64
N LEU A 84 -15.70 4.60 -8.36
CA LEU A 84 -16.20 5.37 -7.22
C LEU A 84 -15.52 6.74 -7.14
N MET A 85 -14.20 6.82 -7.35
CA MET A 85 -13.45 8.07 -7.37
C MET A 85 -13.99 9.05 -8.42
N PHE A 86 -14.37 8.57 -9.61
CA PHE A 86 -14.96 9.43 -10.65
C PHE A 86 -16.34 9.97 -10.25
N ARG A 87 -17.08 9.26 -9.42
CA ARG A 87 -18.39 9.67 -8.91
C ARG A 87 -18.34 10.53 -7.67
N SER A 88 -17.23 10.51 -6.94
CA SER A 88 -17.03 11.26 -5.71
C SER A 88 -16.47 12.66 -5.93
N SER A 89 -16.45 13.49 -4.90
CA SER A 89 -15.93 14.86 -4.93
C SER A 89 -15.25 15.21 -3.59
N GLY A 90 -14.46 16.30 -3.59
CA GLY A 90 -13.82 16.82 -2.39
C GLY A 90 -12.92 15.77 -1.71
N LEU A 91 -13.01 15.69 -0.39
CA LEU A 91 -12.15 14.84 0.44
C LEU A 91 -12.32 13.35 0.16
N GLU A 92 -13.54 12.92 -0.13
CA GLU A 92 -13.84 11.52 -0.47
C GLU A 92 -13.06 11.06 -1.72
N LYS A 93 -12.99 11.91 -2.75
CA LYS A 93 -12.17 11.63 -3.94
C LYS A 93 -10.69 11.47 -3.61
N LEU A 94 -10.16 12.28 -2.69
CA LEU A 94 -8.78 12.19 -2.26
C LEU A 94 -8.51 10.87 -1.50
N GLY A 95 -9.47 10.42 -0.68
CA GLY A 95 -9.43 9.13 -0.02
C GLY A 95 -9.32 7.98 -1.03
N PHE A 96 -10.22 7.93 -2.02
CA PHE A 96 -10.14 6.93 -3.08
C PHE A 96 -8.83 6.99 -3.85
N ALA A 97 -8.37 8.19 -4.23
CA ALA A 97 -7.11 8.37 -4.94
C ALA A 97 -5.90 7.85 -4.16
N SER A 98 -5.87 8.09 -2.85
CA SER A 98 -4.81 7.61 -1.95
C SER A 98 -4.78 6.07 -1.90
N VAL A 99 -5.95 5.43 -1.71
CA VAL A 99 -6.04 3.96 -1.71
C VAL A 99 -5.58 3.39 -3.06
N ILE A 100 -6.05 3.96 -4.17
CA ILE A 100 -5.70 3.50 -5.51
C ILE A 100 -4.19 3.60 -5.74
N GLY A 101 -3.58 4.76 -5.41
CA GLY A 101 -2.15 4.98 -5.62
C GLY A 101 -1.27 4.00 -4.85
N GLY A 102 -1.56 3.77 -3.56
CA GLY A 102 -0.89 2.76 -2.76
C GLY A 102 -1.12 1.33 -3.29
N SER A 103 -2.37 0.99 -3.61
CA SER A 103 -2.70 -0.35 -4.14
C SER A 103 -1.98 -0.65 -5.46
N LEU A 104 -1.83 0.34 -6.35
CA LEU A 104 -1.06 0.19 -7.58
C LEU A 104 0.41 -0.10 -7.29
N GLY A 105 0.98 0.52 -6.26
CA GLY A 105 2.33 0.21 -5.78
C GLY A 105 2.47 -1.27 -5.42
N ASN A 106 1.64 -1.77 -4.52
CA ASN A 106 1.68 -3.16 -4.07
C ASN A 106 1.31 -4.18 -5.18
N VAL A 107 0.42 -3.83 -6.12
CA VAL A 107 0.14 -4.68 -7.30
C VAL A 107 1.35 -4.77 -8.21
N THR A 108 2.07 -3.66 -8.41
CA THR A 108 3.30 -3.65 -9.21
C THR A 108 4.32 -4.64 -8.65
N ASP A 109 4.52 -4.65 -7.33
CA ASP A 109 5.43 -5.62 -6.69
C ASP A 109 5.00 -7.06 -6.92
N ARG A 110 3.72 -7.34 -6.74
CA ARG A 110 3.18 -8.68 -6.95
C ARG A 110 3.41 -9.19 -8.36
N ILE A 111 3.28 -8.32 -9.36
CA ILE A 111 3.51 -8.70 -10.76
C ILE A 111 5.00 -8.97 -11.04
N PHE A 112 5.90 -8.15 -10.50
CA PHE A 112 7.33 -8.25 -10.81
C PHE A 112 8.10 -9.19 -9.91
N TYR A 113 7.74 -9.28 -8.62
CA TYR A 113 8.50 -10.01 -7.60
C TYR A 113 7.75 -11.20 -7.01
N SER A 114 6.46 -11.38 -7.34
CA SER A 114 5.57 -12.36 -6.67
C SER A 114 5.53 -12.18 -5.14
N SER A 115 5.87 -11.01 -4.63
CA SER A 115 5.88 -10.64 -3.22
C SER A 115 5.89 -9.12 -3.09
N VAL A 116 5.60 -8.61 -1.90
CA VAL A 116 5.63 -7.15 -1.62
C VAL A 116 6.80 -6.88 -0.67
N PRO A 117 7.71 -5.94 -0.99
CA PRO A 117 8.79 -5.57 -0.07
C PRO A 117 8.25 -4.63 1.00
N ASP A 118 8.13 -5.15 2.22
CA ASP A 118 7.79 -4.42 3.44
C ASP A 118 9.07 -4.12 4.21
N PHE A 119 9.20 -2.89 4.74
CA PHE A 119 10.47 -2.49 5.34
C PHE A 119 10.37 -1.50 6.49
N ILE A 120 9.20 -0.96 6.81
CA ILE A 120 8.97 -0.05 7.95
C ILE A 120 8.50 -0.88 9.12
N ASP A 121 9.36 -1.05 10.11
CA ASP A 121 9.10 -1.83 11.32
C ASP A 121 8.92 -0.88 12.51
N LEU A 122 7.71 -0.78 13.01
CA LEU A 122 7.41 -0.03 14.24
C LEU A 122 7.55 -0.95 15.44
N ASN A 123 8.44 -0.54 16.37
CA ASN A 123 8.65 -1.27 17.61
C ASN A 123 8.50 -0.37 18.85
N TYR A 124 8.16 -0.98 19.97
CA TYR A 124 8.12 -0.33 21.27
C TYR A 124 8.51 -1.32 22.36
N ASN A 125 9.61 -1.05 23.09
CA ASN A 125 10.13 -1.92 24.15
C ASN A 125 10.33 -3.39 23.75
N GLY A 126 10.80 -3.64 22.51
CA GLY A 126 11.00 -4.98 21.97
C GLY A 126 9.74 -5.65 21.43
N PHE A 127 8.60 -4.98 21.49
CA PHE A 127 7.39 -5.42 20.80
C PHE A 127 7.37 -4.83 19.39
N HIS A 128 7.50 -5.70 18.38
CA HIS A 128 7.37 -5.37 16.96
C HIS A 128 5.91 -5.49 16.56
N TRP A 129 5.35 -4.43 16.03
CA TRP A 129 3.92 -4.44 15.62
C TRP A 129 3.76 -5.29 14.34
N PHE A 130 3.91 -4.69 13.20
CA PHE A 130 3.97 -5.34 11.90
C PHE A 130 4.86 -4.53 10.98
N VAL A 131 5.48 -5.20 10.00
CA VAL A 131 6.30 -4.53 9.01
C VAL A 131 5.42 -4.18 7.82
N PHE A 132 5.54 -2.95 7.32
CA PHE A 132 4.73 -2.43 6.23
C PHE A 132 5.57 -1.54 5.30
N ASN A 133 4.97 -0.99 4.27
CA ASN A 133 5.62 -0.17 3.27
C ASN A 133 4.90 1.18 3.06
N VAL A 134 5.43 2.04 2.17
CA VAL A 134 4.85 3.36 1.90
C VAL A 134 3.47 3.26 1.26
N ALA A 135 3.21 2.26 0.40
CA ALA A 135 1.88 2.04 -0.17
C ALA A 135 0.82 1.81 0.92
N ASP A 136 1.15 1.04 1.96
CA ASP A 136 0.24 0.73 3.06
C ASP A 136 -0.12 1.97 3.87
N ILE A 137 0.80 2.94 4.01
CA ILE A 137 0.51 4.25 4.61
C ILE A 137 -0.57 4.97 3.79
N PHE A 138 -0.41 5.05 2.47
CA PHE A 138 -1.40 5.72 1.61
C PHE A 138 -2.75 4.99 1.60
N ILE A 139 -2.76 3.67 1.60
CA ILE A 139 -3.98 2.85 1.69
C ILE A 139 -4.68 3.15 3.03
N THR A 140 -3.96 3.09 4.14
CA THR A 140 -4.52 3.32 5.48
C THR A 140 -5.07 4.73 5.62
N LEU A 141 -4.31 5.75 5.23
CA LEU A 141 -4.78 7.15 5.27
C LEU A 141 -6.01 7.36 4.36
N GLY A 142 -6.00 6.76 3.18
CA GLY A 142 -7.14 6.83 2.26
C GLY A 142 -8.40 6.20 2.86
N VAL A 143 -8.28 5.02 3.46
CA VAL A 143 -9.40 4.33 4.15
C VAL A 143 -9.91 5.18 5.33
N MET A 144 -9.02 5.74 6.15
CA MET A 144 -9.42 6.62 7.25
C MET A 144 -10.20 7.85 6.76
N ILE A 145 -9.76 8.47 5.67
CA ILE A 145 -10.46 9.58 5.04
C ILE A 145 -11.87 9.15 4.57
N LEU A 146 -12.00 7.99 3.92
CA LEU A 146 -13.29 7.49 3.44
C LEU A 146 -14.25 7.19 4.59
N ILE A 147 -13.76 6.57 5.66
CA ILE A 147 -14.53 6.31 6.88
C ILE A 147 -15.02 7.64 7.50
N PHE A 148 -14.13 8.61 7.63
CA PHE A 148 -14.50 9.94 8.15
C PHE A 148 -15.58 10.62 7.29
N CYS A 149 -15.45 10.55 5.96
CA CYS A 149 -16.44 11.10 5.04
C CYS A 149 -17.81 10.42 5.18
N GLU A 150 -17.84 9.10 5.39
CA GLU A 150 -19.09 8.35 5.57
C GLU A 150 -19.80 8.71 6.88
N PHE A 151 -19.07 8.85 7.99
CA PHE A 151 -19.66 9.32 9.24
C PHE A 151 -20.28 10.72 9.10
N LYS A 152 -19.57 11.64 8.47
CA LYS A 152 -20.05 13.02 8.24
C LYS A 152 -21.29 13.09 7.35
N LYS A 153 -21.51 12.11 6.47
CA LYS A 153 -22.74 12.02 5.66
C LYS A 153 -23.96 11.58 6.47
N LYS A 154 -23.77 10.72 7.47
CA LYS A 154 -24.87 10.21 8.32
C LYS A 154 -25.37 11.23 9.34
N GLU A 155 -24.60 12.26 9.63
CA GLU A 155 -25.00 13.35 10.55
C GLU A 155 -25.81 14.46 9.86
N LYS A 156 -25.98 14.40 8.54
CA LYS A 156 -26.78 15.36 7.75
C LYS A 156 -28.11 14.74 7.30
#